data_1d818e854d5d1a5471c3174d4a91d368
#
_entry.id   1d818e854d5d1a5471c3174d4a91d368
#
_cell.length_a   1.000
_cell.length_b   1.000
_cell.length_c   1.000
_cell.angle_alpha   90.00
_cell.angle_beta   90.00
_cell.angle_gamma   90.00
#
_symmetry.space_group_name_H-M   'P 1'
#
loop_
_entity.id
_entity.type
_entity.pdbx_description
1 polymer ?
#
loop_
_entity_poly.entity_id
_entity_poly.type
_entity_poly.pdbx_seq_one_letter_code
_entity_poly.pdbx_strand_id
1 'polypeptide(L)'
;MGKKVLNEQLNTQNDATYQMIDITKIYPNPFQPRHIFDKDRLEELAKSIKKSGIYQPLILRQPIAALERYEIIAGERRYRASMLAGLEQVPAIIRNFSDEATMEAAIIENLQREDLSPLEEAEAYQAMIKELNLTQAQVSERLGKSRPYIANYLRLLGLPTGVKLMLQEGRISMGQARTLLAIKQPQALEKLAQRTVEEGLTVRQLEEIVTKFNLDKDREAAQKQKRKNKSPFIRELENQLGERFGTRALVVAKSKQKGKIEINYDSIQELDRILDVLNISLD
;
A
#
# COMPACT_ATOMS: atom_id res chain seq x y z
N MET A 1 -4.98 24.54 -2.76
CA MET A 1 -4.83 24.48 -4.23
C MET A 1 -5.85 23.56 -4.90
N GLY A 2 -6.23 22.40 -4.34
CA GLY A 2 -7.15 21.44 -4.96
C GLY A 2 -8.58 21.95 -5.27
N LYS A 3 -9.16 22.81 -4.45
CA LYS A 3 -10.49 23.43 -4.74
C LYS A 3 -10.49 24.30 -6.00
N LYS A 4 -9.34 24.84 -6.38
CA LYS A 4 -9.19 25.68 -7.57
C LYS A 4 -9.17 24.85 -8.84
N VAL A 5 -8.49 23.68 -8.81
CA VAL A 5 -8.40 22.74 -9.95
C VAL A 5 -9.75 22.09 -10.25
N LEU A 6 -10.49 21.68 -9.21
CA LEU A 6 -11.85 21.12 -9.39
C LEU A 6 -12.82 22.19 -9.95
N ASN A 7 -12.71 23.41 -9.46
CA ASN A 7 -13.53 24.53 -9.96
C ASN A 7 -13.14 24.95 -11.39
N GLU A 8 -11.86 24.86 -11.77
CA GLU A 8 -11.41 25.17 -13.13
C GLU A 8 -11.84 24.08 -14.14
N GLN A 9 -11.73 22.80 -13.77
CA GLN A 9 -12.26 21.69 -14.60
C GLN A 9 -13.80 21.71 -14.67
N LEU A 10 -14.47 22.15 -13.62
CA LEU A 10 -15.90 22.35 -13.62
C LEU A 10 -16.35 23.58 -14.46
N ASN A 11 -15.45 24.49 -14.76
CA ASN A 11 -15.79 25.72 -15.53
C ASN A 11 -15.48 25.66 -17.02
N THR A 12 -14.85 24.61 -17.54
CA THR A 12 -14.31 24.60 -18.92
C THR A 12 -15.22 24.01 -20.00
N GLN A 13 -16.47 23.64 -19.70
CA GLN A 13 -17.40 23.24 -20.77
C GLN A 13 -18.78 23.88 -20.63
N ASN A 14 -19.18 24.59 -21.68
CA ASN A 14 -20.35 25.44 -21.83
C ASN A 14 -21.73 24.74 -21.86
N ASP A 15 -21.84 23.47 -21.39
CA ASP A 15 -23.10 22.68 -21.45
C ASP A 15 -23.69 22.37 -20.07
N ALA A 16 -23.59 23.30 -19.14
CA ALA A 16 -24.23 23.13 -17.82
C ALA A 16 -25.66 23.66 -17.85
N THR A 17 -26.64 22.78 -17.85
CA THR A 17 -28.05 23.19 -17.83
C THR A 17 -28.61 23.09 -16.40
N TYR A 18 -29.08 24.20 -15.87
CA TYR A 18 -29.80 24.24 -14.58
C TYR A 18 -31.28 23.87 -14.81
N GLN A 19 -31.74 22.84 -14.10
CA GLN A 19 -33.12 22.35 -14.22
C GLN A 19 -33.65 21.85 -12.87
N MET A 20 -34.98 21.86 -12.72
CA MET A 20 -35.67 21.11 -11.66
C MET A 20 -35.88 19.69 -12.13
N ILE A 21 -35.31 18.71 -11.44
CA ILE A 21 -35.37 17.29 -11.78
C ILE A 21 -36.22 16.55 -10.77
N ASP A 22 -37.11 15.72 -11.26
CA ASP A 22 -37.91 14.80 -10.46
C ASP A 22 -36.98 13.87 -9.66
N ILE A 23 -37.16 13.81 -8.34
CA ILE A 23 -36.30 13.05 -7.44
C ILE A 23 -36.32 11.55 -7.73
N THR A 24 -37.41 11.05 -8.30
CA THR A 24 -37.58 9.64 -8.67
C THR A 24 -36.74 9.23 -9.88
N LYS A 25 -36.28 10.21 -10.69
CA LYS A 25 -35.43 9.99 -11.86
C LYS A 25 -33.94 10.06 -11.50
N ILE A 26 -33.61 10.35 -10.22
CA ILE A 26 -32.24 10.49 -9.76
C ILE A 26 -31.80 9.21 -9.03
N TYR A 27 -30.62 8.71 -9.38
CA TYR A 27 -30.03 7.49 -8.82
C TYR A 27 -28.67 7.79 -8.20
N PRO A 28 -28.34 7.10 -7.09
CA PRO A 28 -26.99 7.20 -6.52
C PRO A 28 -25.93 6.75 -7.53
N ASN A 29 -24.76 7.36 -7.47
CA ASN A 29 -23.62 6.97 -8.28
C ASN A 29 -23.12 5.59 -7.82
N PRO A 30 -23.02 4.58 -8.70
CA PRO A 30 -22.50 3.25 -8.34
C PRO A 30 -21.03 3.28 -7.90
N PHE A 31 -20.28 4.34 -8.22
CA PHE A 31 -18.87 4.52 -7.86
C PHE A 31 -18.66 5.29 -6.55
N GLN A 32 -19.74 5.63 -5.81
CA GLN A 32 -19.64 6.35 -4.53
C GLN A 32 -19.18 5.41 -3.41
N PRO A 33 -18.03 5.64 -2.78
CA PRO A 33 -17.49 4.77 -1.73
C PRO A 33 -18.17 4.96 -0.37
N ARG A 34 -18.94 6.04 -0.19
CA ARG A 34 -19.55 6.36 1.11
C ARG A 34 -20.93 5.73 1.28
N HIS A 35 -20.99 4.66 2.07
CA HIS A 35 -22.24 3.96 2.41
C HIS A 35 -22.82 4.31 3.79
N ILE A 36 -22.04 4.90 4.67
CA ILE A 36 -22.44 5.23 6.06
C ILE A 36 -22.70 6.72 6.18
N PHE A 37 -23.94 7.06 6.50
CA PHE A 37 -24.38 8.44 6.75
C PHE A 37 -24.93 8.55 8.16
N ASP A 38 -24.51 9.58 8.88
CA ASP A 38 -25.01 9.95 10.19
C ASP A 38 -26.47 10.38 10.06
N LYS A 39 -27.39 9.64 10.70
CA LYS A 39 -28.82 9.85 10.60
C LYS A 39 -29.25 11.19 11.17
N ASP A 40 -28.71 11.57 12.33
CA ASP A 40 -29.11 12.80 13.02
C ASP A 40 -28.78 14.05 12.19
N ARG A 41 -27.56 14.07 11.64
CA ARG A 41 -27.13 15.15 10.74
C ARG A 41 -27.87 15.16 9.40
N LEU A 42 -28.41 14.03 8.96
CA LEU A 42 -29.21 13.98 7.74
C LEU A 42 -30.62 14.52 7.98
N GLU A 43 -31.20 14.22 9.14
CA GLU A 43 -32.52 14.79 9.57
C GLU A 43 -32.47 16.28 9.78
N GLU A 44 -31.41 16.81 10.40
CA GLU A 44 -31.21 18.25 10.53
C GLU A 44 -31.16 18.93 9.14
N LEU A 45 -30.44 18.36 8.20
CA LEU A 45 -30.38 18.87 6.84
C LEU A 45 -31.73 18.77 6.14
N ALA A 46 -32.50 17.71 6.35
CA ALA A 46 -33.86 17.58 5.81
C ALA A 46 -34.82 18.67 6.35
N LYS A 47 -34.76 18.94 7.65
CA LYS A 47 -35.53 20.05 8.27
C LYS A 47 -35.16 21.40 7.66
N SER A 48 -33.85 21.65 7.44
CA SER A 48 -33.38 22.87 6.80
C SER A 48 -33.86 23.00 5.35
N ILE A 49 -33.76 21.91 4.59
CA ILE A 49 -34.22 21.87 3.18
C ILE A 49 -35.73 22.07 3.08
N LYS A 50 -36.52 21.50 4.00
CA LYS A 50 -37.97 21.69 4.04
C LYS A 50 -38.36 23.14 4.31
N LYS A 51 -37.55 23.88 5.12
CA LYS A 51 -37.83 25.27 5.49
C LYS A 51 -37.34 26.25 4.43
N SER A 52 -36.18 26.05 3.85
CA SER A 52 -35.48 27.08 3.07
C SER A 52 -35.15 26.64 1.63
N GLY A 53 -35.51 25.40 1.25
CA GLY A 53 -35.15 24.83 -0.04
C GLY A 53 -33.66 24.40 -0.13
N ILE A 54 -33.24 24.07 -1.34
CA ILE A 54 -31.87 23.69 -1.65
C ILE A 54 -31.14 24.89 -2.24
N TYR A 55 -30.22 25.51 -1.49
CA TYR A 55 -29.42 26.64 -1.96
C TYR A 55 -28.39 26.27 -3.00
N GLN A 56 -27.80 25.11 -2.83
CA GLN A 56 -26.76 24.56 -3.75
C GLN A 56 -27.34 23.43 -4.59
N PRO A 57 -27.47 23.56 -5.91
CA PRO A 57 -28.03 22.52 -6.75
C PRO A 57 -27.21 21.24 -6.67
N LEU A 58 -27.84 20.10 -6.96
CA LEU A 58 -27.16 18.83 -7.18
C LEU A 58 -26.39 18.90 -8.49
N ILE A 59 -25.27 18.18 -8.58
CA ILE A 59 -24.59 17.98 -9.84
C ILE A 59 -24.94 16.56 -10.32
N LEU A 60 -25.60 16.48 -11.46
CA LEU A 60 -26.05 15.24 -12.06
C LEU A 60 -25.42 15.04 -13.43
N ARG A 61 -25.33 13.80 -13.86
CA ARG A 61 -25.04 13.42 -15.23
C ARG A 61 -26.22 12.61 -15.81
N GLN A 62 -26.35 12.65 -17.10
CA GLN A 62 -27.27 11.79 -17.83
C GLN A 62 -26.46 10.81 -18.69
N PRO A 63 -26.24 9.55 -18.22
CA PRO A 63 -25.40 8.59 -18.92
C PRO A 63 -25.90 8.24 -20.33
N ILE A 64 -27.23 8.22 -20.48
CA ILE A 64 -27.89 7.93 -21.76
C ILE A 64 -28.96 9.02 -21.99
N ALA A 65 -28.70 9.87 -22.97
CA ALA A 65 -29.58 11.01 -23.27
C ALA A 65 -31.03 10.59 -23.63
N ALA A 66 -31.23 9.40 -24.14
CA ALA A 66 -32.55 8.87 -24.49
C ALA A 66 -33.38 8.41 -23.25
N LEU A 67 -32.75 8.24 -22.09
CA LEU A 67 -33.41 7.84 -20.86
C LEU A 67 -33.44 9.04 -19.92
N GLU A 68 -34.60 9.41 -19.41
CA GLU A 68 -34.72 10.44 -18.33
C GLU A 68 -34.24 9.87 -16.99
N ARG A 69 -32.98 9.44 -16.94
CA ARG A 69 -32.33 8.88 -15.79
C ARG A 69 -31.06 9.65 -15.52
N TYR A 70 -30.93 10.12 -14.28
CA TYR A 70 -29.84 10.97 -13.85
C TYR A 70 -29.05 10.28 -12.74
N GLU A 71 -27.73 10.40 -12.76
CA GLU A 71 -26.84 9.88 -11.73
C GLU A 71 -26.17 11.03 -10.99
N ILE A 72 -26.04 10.88 -9.66
CA ILE A 72 -25.47 11.92 -8.78
C ILE A 72 -23.95 11.91 -8.92
N ILE A 73 -23.38 13.03 -9.37
CA ILE A 73 -21.94 13.27 -9.31
C ILE A 73 -21.56 13.87 -7.96
N ALA A 74 -22.29 14.92 -7.51
CA ALA A 74 -22.08 15.54 -6.22
C ALA A 74 -23.41 15.98 -5.59
N GLY A 75 -23.50 15.87 -4.26
CA GLY A 75 -24.67 16.25 -3.50
C GLY A 75 -25.50 15.11 -2.92
N GLU A 76 -24.95 13.92 -2.75
CA GLU A 76 -25.63 12.72 -2.20
C GLU A 76 -26.38 13.02 -0.89
N ARG A 77 -25.74 13.75 0.05
CA ARG A 77 -26.40 14.13 1.31
C ARG A 77 -27.63 15.01 1.08
N ARG A 78 -27.57 15.97 0.14
CA ARG A 78 -28.68 16.85 -0.23
C ARG A 78 -29.82 16.05 -0.87
N TYR A 79 -29.48 15.12 -1.77
CA TYR A 79 -30.45 14.22 -2.38
C TYR A 79 -31.22 13.41 -1.32
N ARG A 80 -30.50 12.73 -0.42
CA ARG A 80 -31.11 11.92 0.65
C ARG A 80 -31.94 12.77 1.62
N ALA A 81 -31.44 13.94 1.99
CA ALA A 81 -32.17 14.86 2.84
C ALA A 81 -33.42 15.40 2.13
N SER A 82 -33.39 15.59 0.80
CA SER A 82 -34.57 16.01 0.02
C SER A 82 -35.62 14.92 -0.05
N MET A 83 -35.23 13.65 -0.18
CA MET A 83 -36.16 12.52 -0.07
C MET A 83 -36.84 12.48 1.30
N LEU A 84 -36.06 12.65 2.39
CA LEU A 84 -36.60 12.72 3.77
C LEU A 84 -37.50 13.92 3.98
N ALA A 85 -37.22 15.03 3.33
CA ALA A 85 -38.07 16.24 3.39
C ALA A 85 -39.37 16.15 2.54
N GLY A 86 -39.50 15.09 1.70
CA GLY A 86 -40.67 14.85 0.85
C GLY A 86 -40.74 15.77 -0.37
N LEU A 87 -39.60 16.21 -0.90
CA LEU A 87 -39.58 17.03 -2.13
C LEU A 87 -39.82 16.15 -3.35
N GLU A 88 -40.68 16.62 -4.27
CA GLU A 88 -40.93 15.96 -5.55
C GLU A 88 -39.83 16.27 -6.57
N GLN A 89 -39.29 17.49 -6.55
CA GLN A 89 -38.27 17.99 -7.46
C GLN A 89 -37.11 18.64 -6.72
N VAL A 90 -35.93 18.56 -7.28
CA VAL A 90 -34.71 19.17 -6.75
C VAL A 90 -33.99 19.98 -7.81
N PRO A 91 -33.39 21.13 -7.46
CA PRO A 91 -32.57 21.90 -8.38
C PRO A 91 -31.27 21.11 -8.70
N ALA A 92 -30.98 20.96 -9.98
CA ALA A 92 -29.82 20.24 -10.44
C ALA A 92 -29.13 20.94 -11.60
N ILE A 93 -27.83 20.74 -11.71
CA ILE A 93 -27.03 21.09 -12.87
C ILE A 93 -26.67 19.79 -13.57
N ILE A 94 -27.17 19.64 -14.80
CA ILE A 94 -26.84 18.48 -15.62
C ILE A 94 -25.55 18.79 -16.38
N ARG A 95 -24.60 17.85 -16.34
CA ARG A 95 -23.35 17.92 -17.07
C ARG A 95 -23.10 16.62 -17.82
N ASN A 96 -22.60 16.72 -19.03
CA ASN A 96 -22.17 15.58 -19.82
C ASN A 96 -20.75 15.20 -19.38
N PHE A 97 -20.66 14.30 -18.42
CA PHE A 97 -19.39 13.70 -18.02
C PHE A 97 -19.29 12.27 -18.58
N SER A 98 -18.12 11.92 -19.11
CA SER A 98 -17.81 10.52 -19.39
C SER A 98 -17.78 9.72 -18.08
N ASP A 99 -17.92 8.40 -18.16
CA ASP A 99 -17.78 7.53 -16.98
C ASP A 99 -16.44 7.72 -16.29
N GLU A 100 -15.37 7.88 -17.08
CA GLU A 100 -14.00 8.15 -16.58
C GLU A 100 -13.93 9.46 -15.79
N ALA A 101 -14.47 10.56 -16.33
CA ALA A 101 -14.46 11.86 -15.65
C ALA A 101 -15.30 11.84 -14.35
N THR A 102 -16.40 11.10 -14.36
CA THR A 102 -17.26 10.93 -13.18
C THR A 102 -16.55 10.14 -12.09
N MET A 103 -15.89 9.05 -12.49
CA MET A 103 -15.11 8.22 -11.57
C MET A 103 -13.92 8.98 -11.01
N GLU A 104 -13.19 9.73 -11.84
CA GLU A 104 -12.09 10.58 -11.41
C GLU A 104 -12.54 11.60 -10.38
N ALA A 105 -13.64 12.31 -10.65
CA ALA A 105 -14.20 13.31 -9.73
C ALA A 105 -14.59 12.67 -8.38
N ALA A 106 -15.18 11.47 -8.37
CA ALA A 106 -15.55 10.76 -7.16
C ALA A 106 -14.32 10.33 -6.33
N ILE A 107 -13.26 9.83 -6.99
CA ILE A 107 -12.02 9.46 -6.31
C ILE A 107 -11.34 10.69 -5.72
N ILE A 108 -11.25 11.80 -6.47
CA ILE A 108 -10.62 13.04 -6.00
C ILE A 108 -11.42 13.65 -4.83
N GLU A 109 -12.77 13.66 -4.90
CA GLU A 109 -13.61 14.15 -3.80
C GLU A 109 -13.34 13.36 -2.52
N ASN A 110 -13.28 12.02 -2.62
CA ASN A 110 -12.96 11.18 -1.48
C ASN A 110 -11.54 11.40 -0.94
N LEU A 111 -10.55 11.62 -1.82
CA LEU A 111 -9.17 11.96 -1.44
C LEU A 111 -9.02 13.32 -0.72
N GLN A 112 -10.00 14.23 -0.86
CA GLN A 112 -9.99 15.54 -0.21
C GLN A 112 -10.57 15.52 1.22
N ARG A 113 -10.95 14.35 1.74
CA ARG A 113 -11.39 14.21 3.13
C ARG A 113 -10.20 14.37 4.06
N GLU A 114 -10.42 15.08 5.17
CA GLU A 114 -9.37 15.37 6.16
C GLU A 114 -9.03 14.18 7.07
N ASP A 115 -9.85 13.13 7.04
CA ASP A 115 -9.81 11.98 7.95
C ASP A 115 -9.35 10.67 7.31
N LEU A 116 -8.68 10.72 6.14
CA LEU A 116 -8.20 9.52 5.44
C LEU A 116 -7.00 8.88 6.12
N SER A 117 -7.09 7.57 6.34
CA SER A 117 -5.95 6.77 6.72
C SER A 117 -4.95 6.61 5.56
N PRO A 118 -3.66 6.33 5.85
CA PRO A 118 -2.66 6.10 4.79
C PRO A 118 -3.01 4.94 3.84
N LEU A 119 -3.77 3.95 4.29
CA LEU A 119 -4.21 2.84 3.46
C LEU A 119 -5.36 3.22 2.53
N GLU A 120 -6.35 3.99 3.02
CA GLU A 120 -7.43 4.51 2.19
C GLU A 120 -6.90 5.44 1.09
N GLU A 121 -5.92 6.29 1.44
CA GLU A 121 -5.24 7.13 0.44
C GLU A 121 -4.50 6.28 -0.62
N ALA A 122 -3.83 5.21 -0.19
CA ALA A 122 -3.16 4.27 -1.09
C ALA A 122 -4.16 3.52 -2.01
N GLU A 123 -5.30 3.11 -1.48
CA GLU A 123 -6.37 2.46 -2.24
C GLU A 123 -6.97 3.41 -3.29
N ALA A 124 -7.17 4.68 -2.95
CA ALA A 124 -7.63 5.69 -3.90
C ALA A 124 -6.62 5.90 -5.04
N TYR A 125 -5.31 5.95 -4.76
CA TYR A 125 -4.29 6.01 -5.82
C TYR A 125 -4.30 4.76 -6.69
N GLN A 126 -4.49 3.59 -6.09
CA GLN A 126 -4.60 2.34 -6.84
C GLN A 126 -5.83 2.32 -7.75
N ALA A 127 -6.97 2.84 -7.25
CA ALA A 127 -8.19 2.97 -8.04
C ALA A 127 -7.97 3.90 -9.25
N MET A 128 -7.33 5.07 -9.06
CA MET A 128 -6.99 5.94 -10.19
C MET A 128 -6.13 5.23 -11.25
N ILE A 129 -5.17 4.43 -10.83
CA ILE A 129 -4.30 3.70 -11.75
C ILE A 129 -5.09 2.62 -12.49
N LYS A 130 -5.92 1.83 -11.80
CA LYS A 130 -6.61 0.67 -12.38
C LYS A 130 -7.82 1.07 -13.20
N GLU A 131 -8.70 1.89 -12.62
CA GLU A 131 -10.00 2.20 -13.21
C GLU A 131 -9.90 3.28 -14.31
N LEU A 132 -8.96 4.23 -14.16
CA LEU A 132 -8.73 5.28 -15.14
C LEU A 132 -7.52 4.99 -16.05
N ASN A 133 -6.92 3.81 -15.96
CA ASN A 133 -5.72 3.40 -16.72
C ASN A 133 -4.56 4.42 -16.67
N LEU A 134 -4.38 5.08 -15.52
CA LEU A 134 -3.36 6.10 -15.35
C LEU A 134 -2.03 5.48 -14.89
N THR A 135 -0.94 6.09 -15.33
CA THR A 135 0.39 5.80 -14.76
C THR A 135 0.57 6.53 -13.43
N GLN A 136 1.51 6.05 -12.58
CA GLN A 136 1.85 6.76 -11.33
C GLN A 136 2.31 8.20 -11.58
N ALA A 137 2.94 8.50 -12.72
CA ALA A 137 3.35 9.85 -13.09
C ALA A 137 2.13 10.75 -13.33
N GLN A 138 1.14 10.26 -14.07
CA GLN A 138 -0.10 10.99 -14.33
C GLN A 138 -0.93 11.22 -13.07
N VAL A 139 -1.02 10.22 -12.16
CA VAL A 139 -1.65 10.40 -10.84
C VAL A 139 -0.93 11.48 -10.04
N SER A 140 0.41 11.45 -10.03
CA SER A 140 1.26 12.43 -9.37
C SER A 140 0.98 13.86 -9.87
N GLU A 141 0.93 14.05 -11.19
CA GLU A 141 0.65 15.33 -11.84
C GLU A 141 -0.76 15.85 -11.49
N ARG A 142 -1.79 15.00 -11.64
CA ARG A 142 -3.19 15.36 -11.37
C ARG A 142 -3.45 15.76 -9.91
N LEU A 143 -2.77 15.11 -8.97
CA LEU A 143 -2.94 15.37 -7.55
C LEU A 143 -1.95 16.42 -6.99
N GLY A 144 -1.00 16.90 -7.79
CA GLY A 144 0.04 17.83 -7.34
C GLY A 144 0.96 17.23 -6.26
N LYS A 145 1.11 15.89 -6.24
CA LYS A 145 2.00 15.17 -5.32
C LYS A 145 3.25 14.72 -6.06
N SER A 146 4.34 14.42 -5.36
CA SER A 146 5.52 13.87 -6.03
C SER A 146 5.30 12.39 -6.37
N ARG A 147 5.92 11.91 -7.46
CA ARG A 147 5.87 10.48 -7.84
C ARG A 147 6.38 9.55 -6.72
N PRO A 148 7.48 9.86 -5.99
CA PRO A 148 7.88 9.08 -4.83
C PRO A 148 6.83 9.03 -3.72
N TYR A 149 6.07 10.11 -3.52
CA TYR A 149 4.96 10.14 -2.56
C TYR A 149 3.91 9.08 -2.91
N ILE A 150 3.38 9.11 -4.14
CA ILE A 150 2.41 8.13 -4.64
C ILE A 150 2.96 6.70 -4.54
N ALA A 151 4.20 6.47 -4.99
CA ALA A 151 4.83 5.16 -4.93
C ALA A 151 4.96 4.62 -3.50
N ASN A 152 5.28 5.47 -2.52
CA ASN A 152 5.38 5.08 -1.12
C ASN A 152 4.03 4.63 -0.53
N TYR A 153 2.95 5.31 -0.87
CA TYR A 153 1.60 4.92 -0.45
C TYR A 153 1.18 3.60 -1.10
N LEU A 154 1.34 3.46 -2.40
CA LEU A 154 1.01 2.22 -3.13
C LEU A 154 1.76 0.99 -2.58
N ARG A 155 3.00 1.17 -2.11
CA ARG A 155 3.76 0.09 -1.46
C ARG A 155 3.12 -0.41 -0.18
N LEU A 156 2.38 0.43 0.57
CA LEU A 156 1.68 0.02 1.80
C LEU A 156 0.63 -1.07 1.53
N LEU A 157 0.05 -1.10 0.33
CA LEU A 157 -0.91 -2.13 -0.07
C LEU A 157 -0.29 -3.53 -0.13
N GLY A 158 1.04 -3.63 -0.24
CA GLY A 158 1.79 -4.88 -0.18
C GLY A 158 2.07 -5.42 1.23
N LEU A 159 1.68 -4.70 2.28
CA LEU A 159 1.83 -5.17 3.66
C LEU A 159 0.91 -6.36 3.96
N PRO A 160 1.35 -7.33 4.81
CA PRO A 160 0.47 -8.35 5.36
C PRO A 160 -0.71 -7.75 6.11
N THR A 161 -1.84 -8.47 6.14
CA THR A 161 -3.09 -7.98 6.75
C THR A 161 -2.93 -7.56 8.21
N GLY A 162 -2.20 -8.33 9.02
CA GLY A 162 -1.94 -7.99 10.43
C GLY A 162 -1.18 -6.67 10.59
N VAL A 163 -0.24 -6.37 9.68
CA VAL A 163 0.55 -5.13 9.71
C VAL A 163 -0.26 -3.93 9.18
N LYS A 164 -1.13 -4.15 8.20
CA LYS A 164 -2.10 -3.13 7.76
C LYS A 164 -3.01 -2.69 8.91
N LEU A 165 -3.51 -3.66 9.69
CA LEU A 165 -4.34 -3.37 10.85
C LEU A 165 -3.58 -2.53 11.88
N MET A 166 -2.33 -2.87 12.19
CA MET A 166 -1.49 -2.08 13.11
C MET A 166 -1.29 -0.63 12.61
N LEU A 167 -1.17 -0.44 11.29
CA LEU A 167 -1.06 0.89 10.69
C LEU A 167 -2.38 1.67 10.77
N GLN A 168 -3.53 1.03 10.53
CA GLN A 168 -4.86 1.63 10.66
C GLN A 168 -5.18 2.04 12.10
N GLU A 169 -4.79 1.21 13.07
CA GLU A 169 -4.95 1.48 14.50
C GLU A 169 -3.95 2.51 15.04
N GLY A 170 -3.03 3.01 14.21
CA GLY A 170 -2.00 3.96 14.62
C GLY A 170 -0.91 3.36 15.53
N ARG A 171 -0.84 2.03 15.68
CA ARG A 171 0.16 1.32 16.49
C ARG A 171 1.55 1.37 15.88
N ILE A 172 1.63 1.48 14.57
CA ILE A 172 2.85 1.79 13.81
C ILE A 172 2.62 3.00 12.93
N SER A 173 3.66 3.81 12.76
CA SER A 173 3.62 4.96 11.86
C SER A 173 3.84 4.56 10.40
N MET A 174 3.45 5.43 9.47
CA MET A 174 3.72 5.26 8.04
C MET A 174 5.22 5.06 7.74
N GLY A 175 6.10 5.78 8.46
CA GLY A 175 7.56 5.63 8.32
C GLY A 175 8.03 4.23 8.69
N GLN A 176 7.56 3.70 9.83
CA GLN A 176 7.86 2.33 10.27
C GLN A 176 7.30 1.29 9.28
N ALA A 177 6.04 1.44 8.85
CA ALA A 177 5.43 0.56 7.87
C ALA A 177 6.22 0.50 6.55
N ARG A 178 6.71 1.65 6.07
CA ARG A 178 7.55 1.74 4.87
C ARG A 178 8.91 1.05 5.06
N THR A 179 9.54 1.20 6.23
CA THR A 179 10.81 0.53 6.55
C THR A 179 10.64 -0.99 6.58
N LEU A 180 9.55 -1.49 7.16
CA LEU A 180 9.21 -2.92 7.21
C LEU A 180 9.07 -3.54 5.82
N LEU A 181 8.60 -2.81 4.82
CA LEU A 181 8.47 -3.28 3.42
C LEU A 181 9.82 -3.65 2.76
N ALA A 182 10.95 -3.30 3.35
CA ALA A 182 12.25 -3.77 2.89
C ALA A 182 12.52 -5.25 3.23
N ILE A 183 11.72 -5.86 4.11
CA ILE A 183 11.76 -7.29 4.42
C ILE A 183 10.85 -8.04 3.45
N LYS A 184 11.43 -8.90 2.61
CA LYS A 184 10.70 -9.66 1.59
C LYS A 184 9.89 -10.84 2.15
N GLN A 185 10.19 -11.30 3.34
CA GLN A 185 9.57 -12.48 3.96
C GLN A 185 8.39 -12.05 4.85
N PRO A 186 7.14 -12.42 4.52
CA PRO A 186 5.94 -11.95 5.26
C PRO A 186 5.99 -12.28 6.75
N GLN A 187 6.41 -13.50 7.11
CA GLN A 187 6.48 -13.94 8.51
C GLN A 187 7.54 -13.15 9.32
N ALA A 188 8.69 -12.83 8.72
CA ALA A 188 9.73 -12.04 9.38
C ALA A 188 9.28 -10.57 9.52
N LEU A 189 8.58 -10.04 8.51
CA LEU A 189 8.01 -8.71 8.52
C LEU A 189 6.98 -8.58 9.64
N GLU A 190 6.05 -9.53 9.77
CA GLU A 190 5.02 -9.53 10.83
C GLU A 190 5.64 -9.60 12.22
N LYS A 191 6.61 -10.49 12.44
CA LYS A 191 7.33 -10.58 13.72
C LYS A 191 8.02 -9.27 14.08
N LEU A 192 8.69 -8.65 13.10
CA LEU A 192 9.37 -7.37 13.36
C LEU A 192 8.38 -6.22 13.57
N ALA A 193 7.24 -6.24 12.88
CA ALA A 193 6.17 -5.27 13.11
C ALA A 193 5.61 -5.37 14.55
N GLN A 194 5.39 -6.58 15.02
CA GLN A 194 4.92 -6.83 16.39
C GLN A 194 5.96 -6.35 17.42
N ARG A 195 7.21 -6.71 17.22
CA ARG A 195 8.33 -6.24 18.05
C ARG A 195 8.45 -4.71 18.04
N THR A 196 8.20 -4.08 16.89
CA THR A 196 8.21 -2.61 16.77
C THR A 196 7.18 -1.94 17.68
N VAL A 197 5.99 -2.55 17.81
CA VAL A 197 4.94 -2.07 18.72
C VAL A 197 5.32 -2.33 20.18
N GLU A 198 5.78 -3.55 20.51
CA GLU A 198 6.11 -3.96 21.89
C GLU A 198 7.27 -3.18 22.48
N GLU A 199 8.33 -2.94 21.70
CA GLU A 199 9.54 -2.25 22.13
C GLU A 199 9.52 -0.74 21.85
N GLY A 200 8.50 -0.22 21.17
CA GLY A 200 8.41 1.19 20.80
C GLY A 200 9.55 1.66 19.89
N LEU A 201 9.97 0.82 18.92
CA LEU A 201 11.14 1.10 18.08
C LEU A 201 10.91 2.35 17.23
N THR A 202 11.87 3.25 17.22
CA THR A 202 11.90 4.39 16.31
C THR A 202 12.18 3.95 14.87
N VAL A 203 11.87 4.80 13.89
CA VAL A 203 12.14 4.53 12.46
C VAL A 203 13.63 4.23 12.24
N ARG A 204 14.54 4.99 12.89
CA ARG A 204 15.99 4.79 12.75
C ARG A 204 16.46 3.45 13.30
N GLN A 205 16.01 3.06 14.48
CA GLN A 205 16.33 1.74 15.06
C GLN A 205 15.81 0.61 14.16
N LEU A 206 14.61 0.78 13.63
CA LEU A 206 14.02 -0.19 12.71
C LEU A 206 14.81 -0.30 11.40
N GLU A 207 15.30 0.81 10.84
CA GLU A 207 16.16 0.83 9.66
C GLU A 207 17.46 0.06 9.88
N GLU A 208 18.10 0.23 11.05
CA GLU A 208 19.31 -0.51 11.43
C GLU A 208 19.05 -2.02 11.50
N ILE A 209 17.95 -2.42 12.18
CA ILE A 209 17.56 -3.84 12.30
C ILE A 209 17.29 -4.45 10.92
N VAL A 210 16.53 -3.77 10.06
CA VAL A 210 16.19 -4.22 8.71
C VAL A 210 17.43 -4.33 7.82
N THR A 211 18.35 -3.37 7.93
CA THR A 211 19.62 -3.39 7.19
C THR A 211 20.45 -4.60 7.59
N LYS A 212 20.62 -4.84 8.89
CA LYS A 212 21.35 -6.00 9.41
C LYS A 212 20.69 -7.31 8.95
N PHE A 213 19.37 -7.42 9.08
CA PHE A 213 18.62 -8.60 8.65
C PHE A 213 18.84 -8.94 7.16
N ASN A 214 18.78 -7.93 6.30
CA ASN A 214 18.98 -8.12 4.86
C ASN A 214 20.44 -8.50 4.54
N LEU A 215 21.44 -7.89 5.19
CA LEU A 215 22.86 -8.24 5.04
C LEU A 215 23.15 -9.69 5.46
N ASP A 216 22.58 -10.16 6.57
CA ASP A 216 22.77 -11.53 7.03
C ASP A 216 22.12 -12.53 6.06
N LYS A 217 20.95 -12.22 5.52
CA LYS A 217 20.28 -13.00 4.48
C LYS A 217 21.08 -13.08 3.18
N ASP A 218 21.63 -11.96 2.73
CA ASP A 218 22.45 -11.93 1.51
C ASP A 218 23.73 -12.75 1.70
N ARG A 219 24.34 -12.72 2.89
CA ARG A 219 25.49 -13.57 3.24
C ARG A 219 25.12 -15.05 3.24
N GLU A 220 23.99 -15.43 3.84
CA GLU A 220 23.50 -16.82 3.82
C GLU A 220 23.20 -17.30 2.40
N ALA A 221 22.55 -16.46 1.58
CA ALA A 221 22.25 -16.78 0.18
C ALA A 221 23.53 -16.97 -0.65
N ALA A 222 24.51 -16.06 -0.48
CA ALA A 222 25.81 -16.18 -1.14
C ALA A 222 26.58 -17.45 -0.72
N GLN A 223 26.52 -17.82 0.57
CA GLN A 223 27.12 -19.06 1.05
C GLN A 223 26.42 -20.31 0.48
N LYS A 224 25.07 -20.33 0.43
CA LYS A 224 24.29 -21.41 -0.17
C LYS A 224 24.60 -21.57 -1.66
N GLN A 225 24.75 -20.47 -2.37
CA GLN A 225 25.07 -20.49 -3.79
C GLN A 225 26.49 -20.97 -4.05
N LYS A 226 27.48 -20.57 -3.22
CA LYS A 226 28.85 -21.12 -3.27
C LYS A 226 28.88 -22.63 -3.00
N ARG A 227 28.03 -23.13 -2.08
CA ARG A 227 27.93 -24.58 -1.83
C ARG A 227 27.27 -25.32 -2.99
N LYS A 228 26.25 -24.78 -3.65
CA LYS A 228 25.60 -25.39 -4.82
C LYS A 228 26.55 -25.53 -6.02
N ASN A 229 27.47 -24.61 -6.17
CA ASN A 229 28.41 -24.56 -7.28
C ASN A 229 29.70 -25.38 -7.04
N LYS A 230 29.84 -26.05 -5.87
CA LYS A 230 30.98 -26.98 -5.64
C LYS A 230 30.80 -28.25 -6.46
N SER A 231 31.89 -28.72 -7.09
CA SER A 231 31.86 -29.97 -7.82
C SER A 231 31.47 -31.14 -6.90
N PRO A 232 30.85 -32.21 -7.42
CA PRO A 232 30.55 -33.42 -6.63
C PRO A 232 31.76 -33.96 -5.88
N PHE A 233 32.93 -33.93 -6.52
CA PHE A 233 34.20 -34.36 -5.94
C PHE A 233 34.58 -33.55 -4.68
N ILE A 234 34.44 -32.21 -4.72
CA ILE A 234 34.76 -31.36 -3.56
C ILE A 234 33.78 -31.62 -2.42
N ARG A 235 32.50 -31.88 -2.71
CA ARG A 235 31.52 -32.23 -1.68
C ARG A 235 31.86 -33.54 -0.98
N GLU A 236 32.20 -34.55 -1.76
CA GLU A 236 32.59 -35.85 -1.23
C GLU A 236 33.85 -35.72 -0.36
N LEU A 237 34.85 -34.95 -0.81
CA LEU A 237 36.07 -34.69 -0.05
C LEU A 237 35.75 -33.94 1.27
N GLU A 238 34.84 -32.96 1.28
CA GLU A 238 34.42 -32.27 2.51
C GLU A 238 33.72 -33.21 3.49
N ASN A 239 32.90 -34.15 3.00
CA ASN A 239 32.25 -35.17 3.83
C ASN A 239 33.29 -36.11 4.46
N GLN A 240 34.20 -36.65 3.70
CA GLN A 240 35.25 -37.54 4.20
C GLN A 240 36.18 -36.84 5.21
N LEU A 241 36.55 -35.59 4.96
CA LEU A 241 37.32 -34.79 5.91
C LEU A 241 36.52 -34.52 7.19
N GLY A 242 35.23 -34.21 7.06
CA GLY A 242 34.35 -34.00 8.19
C GLY A 242 34.17 -35.21 9.07
N GLU A 243 34.03 -36.41 8.47
CA GLU A 243 33.97 -37.69 9.20
C GLU A 243 35.30 -38.00 9.91
N ARG A 244 36.42 -37.77 9.23
CA ARG A 244 37.72 -38.05 9.79
C ARG A 244 38.11 -37.14 10.95
N PHE A 245 37.82 -35.83 10.86
CA PHE A 245 38.14 -34.85 11.91
C PHE A 245 37.03 -34.73 12.98
N GLY A 246 35.85 -35.31 12.72
CA GLY A 246 34.70 -35.20 13.60
C GLY A 246 34.15 -33.76 13.75
N THR A 247 34.57 -32.88 12.82
CA THR A 247 34.12 -31.49 12.76
C THR A 247 34.01 -31.03 11.30
N ARG A 248 33.45 -29.87 11.08
CA ARG A 248 33.22 -29.38 9.73
C ARG A 248 34.48 -28.92 9.04
N ALA A 249 34.84 -29.59 7.95
CA ALA A 249 35.92 -29.20 7.04
C ALA A 249 35.36 -28.53 5.78
N LEU A 250 36.03 -27.49 5.30
CA LEU A 250 35.66 -26.74 4.08
C LEU A 250 36.84 -26.75 3.10
N VAL A 251 36.56 -27.07 1.84
CA VAL A 251 37.54 -27.01 0.75
C VAL A 251 37.22 -25.82 -0.15
N VAL A 252 38.08 -24.82 -0.17
CA VAL A 252 37.94 -23.60 -0.98
C VAL A 252 38.94 -23.67 -2.14
N ALA A 253 38.47 -24.08 -3.32
CA ALA A 253 39.27 -24.03 -4.54
C ALA A 253 39.35 -22.60 -5.07
N LYS A 254 40.56 -22.02 -5.19
CA LYS A 254 40.80 -20.71 -5.82
C LYS A 254 41.06 -20.82 -7.33
N SER A 255 41.57 -21.97 -7.79
CA SER A 255 41.77 -22.32 -9.21
C SER A 255 41.78 -23.84 -9.35
N LYS A 256 41.97 -24.36 -10.58
CA LYS A 256 42.10 -25.82 -10.82
C LYS A 256 43.24 -26.48 -10.03
N GLN A 257 44.24 -25.70 -9.59
CA GLN A 257 45.44 -26.22 -8.93
C GLN A 257 45.74 -25.63 -7.55
N LYS A 258 44.98 -24.61 -7.12
CA LYS A 258 45.25 -23.92 -5.85
C LYS A 258 43.94 -23.79 -5.04
N GLY A 259 44.05 -24.05 -3.76
CA GLY A 259 42.95 -23.96 -2.81
C GLY A 259 43.45 -23.94 -1.38
N LYS A 260 42.50 -23.94 -0.44
CA LYS A 260 42.78 -24.10 0.99
C LYS A 260 41.76 -25.06 1.58
N ILE A 261 42.16 -25.76 2.63
CA ILE A 261 41.30 -26.58 3.48
C ILE A 261 41.19 -25.81 4.80
N GLU A 262 39.99 -25.58 5.24
CA GLU A 262 39.69 -24.97 6.53
C GLU A 262 38.97 -26.01 7.39
N ILE A 263 39.48 -26.28 8.57
CA ILE A 263 38.89 -27.14 9.58
C ILE A 263 38.51 -26.25 10.75
N ASN A 264 37.19 -26.16 11.07
CA ASN A 264 36.71 -25.39 12.16
C ASN A 264 36.78 -26.20 13.46
N TYR A 265 37.09 -25.56 14.58
CA TYR A 265 36.99 -26.15 15.90
C TYR A 265 36.33 -25.13 16.88
N ASP A 266 35.53 -25.67 17.79
CA ASP A 266 34.76 -24.87 18.75
C ASP A 266 35.35 -24.95 20.18
N SER A 267 36.37 -25.82 20.39
CA SER A 267 37.05 -25.96 21.69
C SER A 267 38.53 -26.35 21.48
N ILE A 268 39.35 -26.09 22.51
CA ILE A 268 40.78 -26.53 22.54
C ILE A 268 40.89 -28.07 22.44
N GLN A 269 39.99 -28.80 23.10
CA GLN A 269 39.95 -30.26 23.04
C GLN A 269 39.67 -30.80 21.62
N GLU A 270 38.84 -30.10 20.83
CA GLU A 270 38.64 -30.42 19.43
C GLU A 270 39.89 -30.12 18.60
N LEU A 271 40.57 -29.01 18.89
CA LEU A 271 41.86 -28.71 18.23
C LEU A 271 42.91 -29.78 18.51
N ASP A 272 43.06 -30.20 19.75
CA ASP A 272 44.02 -31.26 20.13
C ASP A 272 43.69 -32.55 19.37
N ARG A 273 42.44 -32.96 19.31
CA ARG A 273 42.00 -34.13 18.55
C ARG A 273 42.32 -34.02 17.05
N ILE A 274 42.13 -32.83 16.46
CA ILE A 274 42.46 -32.57 15.06
C ILE A 274 43.97 -32.70 14.83
N LEU A 275 44.79 -32.18 15.75
CA LEU A 275 46.26 -32.28 15.72
C LEU A 275 46.71 -33.73 15.84
N ASP A 276 46.09 -34.51 16.73
CA ASP A 276 46.35 -35.96 16.88
C ASP A 276 46.04 -36.71 15.58
N VAL A 277 44.92 -36.45 14.93
CA VAL A 277 44.56 -37.07 13.63
C VAL A 277 45.54 -36.70 12.51
N LEU A 278 46.15 -35.50 12.60
CA LEU A 278 47.18 -35.02 11.68
C LEU A 278 48.60 -35.50 12.05
N ASN A 279 48.78 -36.22 13.18
CA ASN A 279 50.05 -36.60 13.76
C ASN A 279 51.01 -35.41 14.01
N ILE A 280 50.44 -34.32 14.50
CA ILE A 280 51.18 -33.11 14.88
C ILE A 280 51.25 -33.06 16.41
N SER A 281 52.43 -33.23 16.99
CA SER A 281 52.69 -32.96 18.42
C SER A 281 53.34 -31.60 18.55
N LEU A 282 52.78 -30.78 19.47
CA LEU A 282 53.41 -29.55 19.88
C LEU A 282 54.25 -29.89 21.11
N ASP A 283 55.57 -29.90 20.97
CA ASP A 283 56.54 -30.05 22.06
C ASP A 283 56.50 -28.82 22.97
#